data_bfb7ce1f7eb3497d56ad826e40dfd3d4
#
_entry.id   bfb7ce1f7eb3497d56ad826e40dfd3d4
#
_cell.length_a   1.000
_cell.length_b   1.000
_cell.length_c   1.000
_cell.angle_alpha   90.00
_cell.angle_beta   90.00
_cell.angle_gamma   90.00
#
_symmetry.space_group_name_H-M   'P 1'
#
loop_
_entity.id
_entity.type
_entity.pdbx_description
1 polymer ?
#
loop_
_entity_poly.entity_id
_entity_poly.type
_entity_poly.pdbx_seq_one_letter_code
_entity_poly.pdbx_strand_id
1 'polypeptide(L)'
;MRILHTSDWHIGKRLGRHDRMDELRDVLAEVERIADERAVDLVIVSGDVWDRPVPQMDSLTLGLQTLLRLAERRPVIAVAGNHDSPDLFEALAPLLSPQGVHLIGGIKRPDQGGVIGPDQLGGLPAVVACFPFLREGKVVDFMKDAGEWYRGYADRVAAITGRYNQALVERAGADLVPILVAHFLVSGVHVGRDGARGERELHMGDAYAATAQAIPPGPQYVAMGHIHAPQTVPGTPVPAEYAGSLLALDFGEAGEHKRVVIVEAEPGRLAVAETVPITGGRRLVRVTDTWDAIEARTDELADAFLDLTVKASGTDMSLSERAHQSFPFLVNVRAQRPGGAQRDRLTKGHRSWQELYAEFYRREHDEDAPDDLLALFRDVIEEADATA
;
A
#
# COMPACT_ATOMS: atom_id res chain seq x y z
N MET A 1 12.11 3.47 24.04
CA MET A 1 10.68 3.71 23.72
C MET A 1 10.18 2.62 22.81
N ARG A 2 8.88 2.38 22.83
CA ARG A 2 8.20 1.40 21.96
C ARG A 2 7.35 2.10 20.91
N ILE A 3 7.43 1.64 19.68
CA ILE A 3 6.69 2.20 18.56
C ILE A 3 5.81 1.10 17.98
N LEU A 4 4.55 1.40 17.69
CA LEU A 4 3.72 0.56 16.84
C LEU A 4 3.79 1.11 15.42
N HIS A 5 4.25 0.31 14.47
CA HIS A 5 4.26 0.62 13.06
C HIS A 5 3.20 -0.22 12.34
N THR A 6 2.30 0.46 11.67
CA THR A 6 1.22 -0.09 10.83
C THR A 6 1.14 0.70 9.53
N SER A 7 0.49 0.16 8.50
CA SER A 7 0.39 0.78 7.18
C SER A 7 -0.81 0.24 6.40
N ASP A 8 -1.11 0.87 5.29
CA ASP A 8 -1.98 0.35 4.22
C ASP A 8 -3.33 -0.16 4.77
N TRP A 9 -4.02 0.69 5.55
CA TRP A 9 -5.31 0.37 6.15
C TRP A 9 -6.41 0.25 5.11
N HIS A 10 -6.32 1.04 4.03
CA HIS A 10 -7.28 1.08 2.92
C HIS A 10 -8.74 1.10 3.39
N ILE A 11 -9.06 1.99 4.35
CA ILE A 11 -10.40 2.12 4.88
C ILE A 11 -11.37 2.49 3.76
N GLY A 12 -12.40 1.64 3.57
CA GLY A 12 -13.36 1.76 2.48
C GLY A 12 -13.09 0.82 1.32
N LYS A 13 -12.02 0.00 1.38
CA LYS A 13 -11.75 -1.06 0.38
C LYS A 13 -12.87 -2.09 0.36
N ARG A 14 -13.35 -2.36 -0.85
CA ARG A 14 -14.32 -3.42 -1.11
C ARG A 14 -13.63 -4.62 -1.78
N LEU A 15 -14.19 -5.81 -1.57
CA LEU A 15 -13.77 -7.01 -2.29
C LEU A 15 -14.93 -7.46 -3.21
N GLY A 16 -14.83 -7.14 -4.50
CA GLY A 16 -15.95 -7.27 -5.42
C GLY A 16 -17.16 -6.46 -4.96
N ARG A 17 -18.31 -7.14 -4.74
CA ARG A 17 -19.54 -6.51 -4.22
C ARG A 17 -19.57 -6.35 -2.70
N HIS A 18 -18.66 -7.03 -1.99
CA HIS A 18 -18.69 -7.11 -0.54
C HIS A 18 -18.07 -5.87 0.10
N ASP A 19 -18.81 -5.27 1.01
CA ASP A 19 -18.33 -4.25 1.92
C ASP A 19 -17.51 -4.91 3.03
N ARG A 20 -16.44 -4.25 3.48
CA ARG A 20 -15.54 -4.77 4.51
C ARG A 20 -15.37 -3.83 5.69
N MET A 21 -16.27 -2.84 5.83
CA MET A 21 -16.15 -1.81 6.86
C MET A 21 -16.22 -2.39 8.29
N ASP A 22 -16.99 -3.46 8.51
CA ASP A 22 -17.05 -4.13 9.81
C ASP A 22 -15.74 -4.86 10.12
N GLU A 23 -15.16 -5.59 9.14
CA GLU A 23 -13.85 -6.22 9.29
C GLU A 23 -12.76 -5.16 9.58
N LEU A 24 -12.79 -4.03 8.86
CA LEU A 24 -11.84 -2.93 9.08
C LEU A 24 -11.99 -2.33 10.48
N ARG A 25 -13.22 -2.18 10.98
CA ARG A 25 -13.49 -1.71 12.34
C ARG A 25 -12.89 -2.65 13.39
N ASP A 26 -13.08 -3.95 13.20
CA ASP A 26 -12.59 -4.97 14.12
C ASP A 26 -11.05 -5.03 14.14
N VAL A 27 -10.40 -5.02 12.98
CA VAL A 27 -8.92 -5.06 12.93
C VAL A 27 -8.28 -3.75 13.42
N LEU A 28 -8.90 -2.60 13.20
CA LEU A 28 -8.42 -1.33 13.76
C LEU A 28 -8.57 -1.30 15.29
N ALA A 29 -9.65 -1.86 15.83
CA ALA A 29 -9.80 -2.05 17.26
C ALA A 29 -8.76 -3.04 17.83
N GLU A 30 -8.37 -4.06 17.05
CA GLU A 30 -7.27 -4.96 17.43
C GLU A 30 -5.93 -4.22 17.47
N VAL A 31 -5.65 -3.32 16.49
CA VAL A 31 -4.45 -2.46 16.52
C VAL A 31 -4.41 -1.56 17.74
N GLU A 32 -5.54 -0.93 18.12
CA GLU A 32 -5.66 -0.11 19.33
C GLU A 32 -5.36 -0.94 20.59
N ARG A 33 -5.95 -2.13 20.70
CA ARG A 33 -5.70 -3.06 21.81
C ARG A 33 -4.23 -3.48 21.88
N ILE A 34 -3.59 -3.83 20.76
CA ILE A 34 -2.16 -4.17 20.73
C ILE A 34 -1.31 -2.99 21.20
N ALA A 35 -1.62 -1.76 20.75
CA ALA A 35 -0.90 -0.56 21.19
C ALA A 35 -0.98 -0.35 22.72
N ASP A 36 -2.12 -0.64 23.32
CA ASP A 36 -2.32 -0.54 24.77
C ASP A 36 -1.63 -1.66 25.54
N GLU A 37 -1.80 -2.92 25.12
CA GLU A 37 -1.22 -4.10 25.76
C GLU A 37 0.32 -4.09 25.73
N ARG A 38 0.90 -3.56 24.63
CA ARG A 38 2.34 -3.43 24.46
C ARG A 38 2.92 -2.15 25.06
N ALA A 39 2.09 -1.31 25.69
CA ALA A 39 2.48 -0.03 26.27
C ALA A 39 3.31 0.81 25.28
N VAL A 40 2.76 1.02 24.09
CA VAL A 40 3.40 1.75 22.99
C VAL A 40 3.46 3.25 23.29
N ASP A 41 4.59 3.89 23.03
CA ASP A 41 4.83 5.31 23.25
C ASP A 41 4.50 6.16 22.01
N LEU A 42 4.61 5.60 20.81
CA LEU A 42 4.39 6.28 19.52
C LEU A 42 3.71 5.33 18.53
N VAL A 43 2.72 5.81 17.80
CA VAL A 43 2.13 5.08 16.66
C VAL A 43 2.55 5.73 15.34
N ILE A 44 2.97 4.91 14.40
CA ILE A 44 3.33 5.33 13.03
C ILE A 44 2.40 4.60 12.05
N VAL A 45 1.72 5.37 11.20
CA VAL A 45 0.95 4.90 10.05
C VAL A 45 1.67 5.33 8.79
N SER A 46 2.34 4.40 8.12
CA SER A 46 3.21 4.71 6.99
C SER A 46 2.48 4.75 5.64
N GLY A 47 1.26 5.31 5.62
CA GLY A 47 0.50 5.66 4.42
C GLY A 47 -0.71 4.77 4.14
N ASP A 48 -1.48 5.20 3.14
CA ASP A 48 -2.70 4.55 2.64
C ASP A 48 -3.73 4.27 3.75
N VAL A 49 -4.08 5.33 4.48
CA VAL A 49 -5.13 5.29 5.50
C VAL A 49 -6.48 5.01 4.86
N TRP A 50 -6.79 5.69 3.75
CA TRP A 50 -8.04 5.50 3.01
C TRP A 50 -7.79 4.88 1.63
N ASP A 51 -8.75 4.07 1.15
CA ASP A 51 -8.66 3.42 -0.17
C ASP A 51 -8.79 4.41 -1.35
N ARG A 52 -9.28 5.64 -1.09
CA ARG A 52 -9.51 6.65 -2.14
C ARG A 52 -9.19 8.05 -1.66
N PRO A 53 -8.70 8.93 -2.55
CA PRO A 53 -8.38 10.33 -2.22
C PRO A 53 -9.57 11.12 -1.66
N VAL A 54 -10.80 10.76 -2.08
CA VAL A 54 -12.05 11.28 -1.52
C VAL A 54 -12.79 10.11 -0.86
N PRO A 55 -12.55 9.84 0.43
CA PRO A 55 -13.19 8.74 1.12
C PRO A 55 -14.69 9.01 1.32
N GLN A 56 -15.50 7.95 1.37
CA GLN A 56 -16.89 8.05 1.80
C GLN A 56 -16.93 8.48 3.27
N MET A 57 -18.03 9.11 3.68
CA MET A 57 -18.14 9.69 5.03
C MET A 57 -17.92 8.68 6.15
N ASP A 58 -18.43 7.43 5.99
CA ASP A 58 -18.24 6.37 6.98
C ASP A 58 -16.77 5.96 7.07
N SER A 59 -16.07 5.87 5.93
CA SER A 59 -14.63 5.57 5.86
C SER A 59 -13.81 6.70 6.47
N LEU A 60 -14.14 7.95 6.14
CA LEU A 60 -13.49 9.13 6.72
C LEU A 60 -13.66 9.14 8.25
N THR A 61 -14.90 8.93 8.71
CA THR A 61 -15.24 8.92 10.14
C THR A 61 -14.48 7.81 10.89
N LEU A 62 -14.45 6.58 10.34
CA LEU A 62 -13.74 5.47 10.97
C LEU A 62 -12.23 5.78 11.11
N GLY A 63 -11.59 6.26 10.03
CA GLY A 63 -10.15 6.59 10.06
C GLY A 63 -9.83 7.69 11.07
N LEU A 64 -10.59 8.79 11.06
CA LEU A 64 -10.38 9.89 12.00
C LEU A 64 -10.60 9.46 13.45
N GLN A 65 -11.66 8.72 13.74
CA GLN A 65 -11.93 8.22 15.08
C GLN A 65 -10.84 7.27 15.58
N THR A 66 -10.33 6.38 14.73
CA THR A 66 -9.23 5.47 15.09
C THR A 66 -7.95 6.25 15.40
N LEU A 67 -7.57 7.21 14.53
CA LEU A 67 -6.38 8.04 14.78
C LEU A 67 -6.51 8.83 16.10
N LEU A 68 -7.68 9.38 16.38
CA LEU A 68 -7.95 10.12 17.64
C LEU A 68 -7.91 9.20 18.87
N ARG A 69 -8.52 8.01 18.84
CA ARG A 69 -8.47 7.05 19.95
C ARG A 69 -7.04 6.59 20.23
N LEU A 70 -6.26 6.32 19.21
CA LEU A 70 -4.83 6.03 19.36
C LEU A 70 -4.08 7.20 20.01
N ALA A 71 -4.47 8.43 19.65
CA ALA A 71 -3.83 9.65 20.16
C ALA A 71 -4.22 10.03 21.59
N GLU A 72 -5.25 9.45 22.18
CA GLU A 72 -5.62 9.70 23.58
C GLU A 72 -4.50 9.42 24.58
N ARG A 73 -3.57 8.53 24.24
CA ARG A 73 -2.51 8.07 25.15
C ARG A 73 -1.09 8.28 24.64
N ARG A 74 -0.90 8.54 23.35
CA ARG A 74 0.41 8.63 22.70
C ARG A 74 0.32 9.41 21.40
N PRO A 75 1.36 10.10 20.94
CA PRO A 75 1.33 10.74 19.63
C PRO A 75 1.18 9.72 18.51
N VAL A 76 0.52 10.15 17.43
CA VAL A 76 0.32 9.40 16.20
C VAL A 76 0.87 10.19 15.04
N ILE A 77 1.72 9.58 14.21
CA ILE A 77 2.20 10.14 12.95
C ILE A 77 1.58 9.34 11.81
N ALA A 78 0.94 10.01 10.85
CA ALA A 78 0.47 9.39 9.62
C ALA A 78 0.97 10.18 8.42
N VAL A 79 1.63 9.50 7.48
CA VAL A 79 2.02 10.08 6.20
C VAL A 79 1.00 9.69 5.13
N ALA A 80 0.78 10.53 4.11
CA ALA A 80 -0.10 10.18 3.01
C ALA A 80 0.57 9.16 2.08
N GLY A 81 -0.17 8.11 1.72
CA GLY A 81 0.19 7.17 0.68
C GLY A 81 -0.29 7.60 -0.71
N ASN A 82 -0.23 6.68 -1.68
CA ASN A 82 -0.66 6.97 -3.05
C ASN A 82 -2.19 6.99 -3.20
N HIS A 83 -2.92 6.30 -2.33
CA HIS A 83 -4.39 6.31 -2.27
C HIS A 83 -4.94 7.52 -1.51
N ASP A 84 -4.18 8.11 -0.59
CA ASP A 84 -4.61 9.25 0.20
C ASP A 84 -4.60 10.56 -0.60
N SER A 85 -5.40 11.54 -0.16
CA SER A 85 -5.33 12.92 -0.65
C SER A 85 -4.35 13.74 0.20
N PRO A 86 -3.23 14.22 -0.37
CA PRO A 86 -2.35 15.16 0.34
C PRO A 86 -3.10 16.39 0.84
N ASP A 87 -4.02 16.92 0.03
CA ASP A 87 -4.78 18.13 0.36
C ASP A 87 -5.75 17.88 1.54
N LEU A 88 -6.35 16.69 1.63
CA LEU A 88 -7.17 16.30 2.78
C LEU A 88 -6.32 16.21 4.06
N PHE A 89 -5.13 15.60 3.99
CA PHE A 89 -4.20 15.52 5.12
C PHE A 89 -3.80 16.92 5.59
N GLU A 90 -3.42 17.82 4.66
CA GLU A 90 -3.02 19.19 4.99
C GLU A 90 -4.19 20.02 5.57
N ALA A 91 -5.41 19.79 5.10
CA ALA A 91 -6.59 20.46 5.65
C ALA A 91 -6.96 20.00 7.07
N LEU A 92 -6.73 18.72 7.36
CA LEU A 92 -7.02 18.12 8.67
C LEU A 92 -5.88 18.29 9.68
N ALA A 93 -4.63 18.41 9.24
CA ALA A 93 -3.45 18.50 10.10
C ALA A 93 -3.55 19.57 11.19
N PRO A 94 -3.94 20.84 10.92
CA PRO A 94 -4.04 21.87 11.94
C PRO A 94 -5.15 21.59 12.99
N LEU A 95 -6.17 20.81 12.61
CA LEU A 95 -7.26 20.45 13.50
C LEU A 95 -6.91 19.27 14.42
N LEU A 96 -6.07 18.36 13.96
CA LEU A 96 -5.73 17.10 14.65
C LEU A 96 -4.40 17.18 15.41
N SER A 97 -3.47 18.02 14.98
CA SER A 97 -2.16 18.19 15.64
C SER A 97 -2.27 18.57 17.12
N PRO A 98 -3.19 19.48 17.56
CA PRO A 98 -3.36 19.77 18.97
C PRO A 98 -3.86 18.57 19.80
N GLN A 99 -4.36 17.52 19.15
CA GLN A 99 -4.84 16.28 19.77
C GLN A 99 -3.81 15.15 19.68
N GLY A 100 -2.58 15.46 19.24
CA GLY A 100 -1.49 14.48 19.14
C GLY A 100 -1.48 13.65 17.85
N VAL A 101 -2.30 13.99 16.84
CA VAL A 101 -2.27 13.34 15.53
C VAL A 101 -1.57 14.23 14.51
N HIS A 102 -0.41 13.80 14.02
CA HIS A 102 0.39 14.52 13.05
C HIS A 102 0.18 13.92 11.65
N LEU A 103 -0.62 14.61 10.81
CA LEU A 103 -0.86 14.23 9.42
C LEU A 103 0.12 14.95 8.51
N ILE A 104 0.81 14.21 7.65
CA ILE A 104 1.77 14.76 6.68
C ILE A 104 1.33 14.35 5.28
N GLY A 105 0.73 15.29 4.54
CA GLY A 105 0.17 15.06 3.20
C GLY A 105 1.19 15.10 2.08
N GLY A 106 2.17 15.99 2.17
CA GLY A 106 3.18 16.21 1.13
C GLY A 106 4.60 16.23 1.67
N ILE A 107 5.56 16.07 0.78
CA ILE A 107 6.99 16.19 1.12
C ILE A 107 7.30 17.65 1.44
N LYS A 108 7.86 17.88 2.63
CA LYS A 108 8.17 19.20 3.17
C LYS A 108 9.67 19.34 3.46
N ARG A 109 10.17 20.57 3.51
CA ARG A 109 11.52 20.83 4.03
C ARG A 109 11.65 20.32 5.47
N PRO A 110 12.84 19.84 5.89
CA PRO A 110 13.03 19.36 7.27
C PRO A 110 12.64 20.37 8.35
N ASP A 111 12.86 21.67 8.10
CA ASP A 111 12.56 22.79 9.00
C ASP A 111 11.10 23.31 8.88
N GLN A 112 10.35 22.83 7.89
CA GLN A 112 8.97 23.23 7.61
C GLN A 112 7.95 22.08 7.84
N GLY A 113 8.26 21.18 8.77
CA GLY A 113 7.38 20.05 9.13
C GLY A 113 7.69 18.75 8.41
N GLY A 114 8.78 18.67 7.60
CA GLY A 114 9.26 17.40 7.05
C GLY A 114 9.96 16.52 8.09
N VAL A 115 10.40 17.13 9.21
CA VAL A 115 10.97 16.42 10.36
C VAL A 115 10.28 16.90 11.64
N ILE A 116 9.70 15.96 12.37
CA ILE A 116 8.99 16.16 13.65
C ILE A 116 9.94 15.82 14.79
N GLY A 117 9.95 16.65 15.83
CA GLY A 117 10.82 16.48 17.00
C GLY A 117 10.06 16.30 18.32
N PRO A 118 10.78 16.22 19.45
CA PRO A 118 10.21 16.00 20.79
C PRO A 118 9.10 16.97 21.17
N ASP A 119 9.21 18.24 20.79
CA ASP A 119 8.21 19.28 21.12
C ASP A 119 6.82 18.95 20.55
N GLN A 120 6.78 18.25 19.41
CA GLN A 120 5.55 17.83 18.75
C GLN A 120 5.12 16.43 19.20
N LEU A 121 6.04 15.64 19.74
CA LEU A 121 5.81 14.25 20.17
C LEU A 121 5.61 14.11 21.69
N GLY A 122 5.17 15.18 22.37
CA GLY A 122 4.91 15.12 23.81
C GLY A 122 6.16 14.87 24.67
N GLY A 123 7.33 15.24 24.18
CA GLY A 123 8.61 15.07 24.86
C GLY A 123 9.28 13.71 24.65
N LEU A 124 8.75 12.85 23.76
CA LEU A 124 9.41 11.59 23.43
C LEU A 124 10.80 11.82 22.83
N PRO A 125 11.81 11.00 23.19
CA PRO A 125 13.18 11.15 22.71
C PRO A 125 13.32 10.64 21.27
N ALA A 126 12.55 11.21 20.35
CA ALA A 126 12.54 10.83 18.94
C ALA A 126 12.60 12.05 18.02
N VAL A 127 13.22 11.84 16.86
CA VAL A 127 13.16 12.75 15.72
C VAL A 127 12.76 11.93 14.49
N VAL A 128 11.68 12.35 13.82
CA VAL A 128 11.03 11.56 12.79
C VAL A 128 10.96 12.34 11.49
N ALA A 129 11.62 11.84 10.45
CA ALA A 129 11.48 12.34 9.09
C ALA A 129 10.30 11.65 8.41
N CYS A 130 9.45 12.44 7.75
CA CYS A 130 8.21 11.99 7.16
C CYS A 130 8.26 12.13 5.64
N PHE A 131 8.25 11.01 4.93
CA PHE A 131 8.30 10.91 3.49
C PHE A 131 6.97 10.34 2.93
N PRO A 132 5.93 11.18 2.71
CA PRO A 132 4.72 10.78 2.01
C PRO A 132 5.01 10.32 0.58
N PHE A 133 4.02 9.69 -0.07
CA PHE A 133 4.16 9.25 -1.44
C PHE A 133 4.52 10.41 -2.38
N LEU A 134 5.63 10.23 -3.12
CA LEU A 134 6.10 11.18 -4.12
C LEU A 134 5.35 10.96 -5.44
N ARG A 135 4.41 11.85 -5.76
CA ARG A 135 3.68 11.82 -7.05
C ARG A 135 4.56 12.31 -8.18
N GLU A 136 4.46 11.69 -9.36
CA GLU A 136 5.09 12.21 -10.58
C GLU A 136 4.63 13.63 -10.91
N GLY A 137 5.52 14.37 -11.57
CA GLY A 137 5.25 15.76 -11.98
C GLY A 137 5.24 16.79 -10.85
N LYS A 138 5.18 16.39 -9.56
CA LYS A 138 5.35 17.36 -8.46
C LYS A 138 6.84 17.63 -8.20
N VAL A 139 7.24 18.85 -8.48
CA VAL A 139 8.56 19.36 -8.10
C VAL A 139 8.53 19.72 -6.63
N VAL A 140 9.43 19.12 -5.85
CA VAL A 140 9.56 19.43 -4.43
C VAL A 140 10.32 20.75 -4.29
N ASP A 141 9.74 21.75 -3.63
CA ASP A 141 10.25 23.13 -3.65
C ASP A 141 11.72 23.26 -3.23
N PHE A 142 12.18 22.50 -2.25
CA PHE A 142 13.57 22.55 -1.83
C PHE A 142 14.57 21.87 -2.79
N MET A 143 14.08 21.19 -3.82
CA MET A 143 14.88 20.61 -4.91
C MET A 143 15.10 21.61 -6.03
N LYS A 144 14.24 22.64 -6.16
CA LYS A 144 14.40 23.72 -7.18
C LYS A 144 15.68 24.52 -6.97
N ASP A 145 16.07 24.75 -5.72
CA ASP A 145 17.22 25.59 -5.38
C ASP A 145 18.56 24.93 -5.74
N ALA A 146 18.59 23.61 -6.00
CA ALA A 146 19.80 22.87 -6.28
C ALA A 146 20.22 22.90 -7.77
N GLY A 147 19.37 23.42 -8.68
CA GLY A 147 19.63 23.39 -10.13
C GLY A 147 19.71 21.99 -10.73
N GLU A 148 19.44 20.96 -9.94
CA GLU A 148 19.57 19.56 -10.30
C GLU A 148 18.20 18.98 -10.64
N TRP A 149 17.98 18.72 -11.93
CA TRP A 149 16.85 17.95 -12.39
C TRP A 149 17.22 16.46 -12.34
N TYR A 150 16.76 15.79 -11.29
CA TYR A 150 16.89 14.33 -11.21
C TYR A 150 16.00 13.70 -12.30
N ARG A 151 16.64 12.98 -13.23
CA ARG A 151 15.99 12.44 -14.41
C ARG A 151 15.08 11.23 -14.13
N GLY A 152 15.13 10.64 -12.92
CA GLY A 152 14.36 9.46 -12.54
C GLY A 152 13.73 9.57 -11.17
N TYR A 153 12.69 8.78 -10.93
CA TYR A 153 12.02 8.68 -9.64
C TYR A 153 12.98 8.26 -8.53
N ALA A 154 13.81 7.23 -8.79
CA ALA A 154 14.79 6.72 -7.83
C ALA A 154 15.79 7.79 -7.37
N ASP A 155 16.27 8.63 -8.29
CA ASP A 155 17.22 9.72 -7.98
C ASP A 155 16.56 10.78 -7.08
N ARG A 156 15.28 11.11 -7.35
CA ARG A 156 14.51 12.05 -6.52
C ARG A 156 14.30 11.51 -5.11
N VAL A 157 13.92 10.25 -4.98
CA VAL A 157 13.76 9.58 -3.67
C VAL A 157 15.08 9.62 -2.92
N ALA A 158 16.19 9.21 -3.54
CA ALA A 158 17.53 9.21 -2.92
C ALA A 158 17.99 10.61 -2.47
N ALA A 159 17.73 11.64 -3.28
CA ALA A 159 18.08 13.00 -2.94
C ALA A 159 17.27 13.55 -1.75
N ILE A 160 15.97 13.26 -1.69
CA ILE A 160 15.10 13.70 -0.58
C ILE A 160 15.47 12.95 0.71
N THR A 161 15.61 11.62 0.64
CA THR A 161 16.01 10.82 1.81
C THR A 161 17.40 11.19 2.31
N GLY A 162 18.33 11.57 1.42
CA GLY A 162 19.64 12.10 1.79
C GLY A 162 19.55 13.40 2.60
N ARG A 163 18.67 14.33 2.21
CA ARG A 163 18.43 15.57 2.97
C ARG A 163 17.75 15.31 4.31
N TYR A 164 16.80 14.37 4.35
CA TYR A 164 16.17 13.96 5.60
C TYR A 164 17.18 13.27 6.53
N ASN A 165 18.07 12.44 5.99
CA ASN A 165 19.15 11.82 6.74
C ASN A 165 20.05 12.87 7.44
N GLN A 166 20.46 13.89 6.70
CA GLN A 166 21.27 14.96 7.27
C GLN A 166 20.55 15.63 8.45
N ALA A 167 19.28 16.02 8.24
CA ALA A 167 18.49 16.67 9.28
C ALA A 167 18.23 15.74 10.49
N LEU A 168 18.02 14.45 10.26
CA LEU A 168 17.85 13.45 11.32
C LEU A 168 19.12 13.34 12.18
N VAL A 169 20.28 13.17 11.54
CA VAL A 169 21.58 13.04 12.24
C VAL A 169 21.90 14.31 13.03
N GLU A 170 21.70 15.49 12.42
CA GLU A 170 21.97 16.78 13.07
C GLU A 170 21.06 17.01 14.30
N ARG A 171 19.74 16.67 14.19
CA ARG A 171 18.79 16.90 15.28
C ARG A 171 18.80 15.83 16.35
N ALA A 172 19.11 14.58 15.98
CA ALA A 172 19.12 13.47 16.93
C ALA A 172 20.28 13.60 17.95
N GLY A 173 21.45 14.03 17.48
CA GLY A 173 22.64 14.04 18.34
C GLY A 173 22.87 12.66 18.96
N ALA A 174 23.17 12.64 20.27
CA ALA A 174 23.35 11.40 21.03
C ALA A 174 22.08 10.95 21.80
N ASP A 175 21.09 11.82 21.93
CA ASP A 175 20.02 11.69 22.92
C ASP A 175 18.65 11.31 22.32
N LEU A 176 18.50 11.42 21.00
CA LEU A 176 17.23 11.12 20.33
C LEU A 176 17.36 9.91 19.41
N VAL A 177 16.22 9.27 19.15
CA VAL A 177 16.07 8.17 18.20
C VAL A 177 15.68 8.72 16.82
N PRO A 178 16.55 8.68 15.80
CA PRO A 178 16.21 9.07 14.44
C PRO A 178 15.40 7.97 13.74
N ILE A 179 14.24 8.34 13.17
CA ILE A 179 13.31 7.45 12.46
C ILE A 179 12.99 8.06 11.10
N LEU A 180 12.88 7.22 10.08
CA LEU A 180 12.30 7.59 8.80
C LEU A 180 10.96 6.87 8.61
N VAL A 181 9.90 7.61 8.33
CA VAL A 181 8.61 7.08 7.90
C VAL A 181 8.46 7.35 6.43
N ALA A 182 8.19 6.33 5.62
CA ALA A 182 8.19 6.49 4.18
C ALA A 182 7.12 5.63 3.48
N HIS A 183 6.57 6.17 2.38
CA HIS A 183 5.61 5.46 1.55
C HIS A 183 6.09 5.44 0.09
N PHE A 184 6.89 4.45 -0.27
CA PHE A 184 7.37 4.21 -1.64
C PHE A 184 7.84 2.77 -1.85
N LEU A 185 7.91 2.35 -3.12
CA LEU A 185 8.44 1.04 -3.51
C LEU A 185 9.97 1.01 -3.50
N VAL A 186 10.53 -0.04 -2.90
CA VAL A 186 11.95 -0.42 -3.06
C VAL A 186 12.04 -1.60 -4.02
N SER A 187 12.93 -1.54 -5.00
CA SER A 187 13.15 -2.63 -5.96
C SER A 187 13.65 -3.91 -5.26
N GLY A 188 13.22 -5.06 -5.75
CA GLY A 188 13.63 -6.37 -5.23
C GLY A 188 12.83 -6.87 -4.02
N VAL A 189 11.81 -6.14 -3.55
CA VAL A 189 10.87 -6.63 -2.55
C VAL A 189 9.77 -7.48 -3.19
N HIS A 190 9.13 -8.33 -2.38
CA HIS A 190 8.03 -9.17 -2.85
C HIS A 190 6.74 -8.35 -2.93
N VAL A 191 6.15 -8.29 -4.13
CA VAL A 191 4.89 -7.59 -4.42
C VAL A 191 3.80 -8.61 -4.71
N GLY A 192 3.25 -9.26 -3.68
CA GLY A 192 2.16 -10.23 -3.79
C GLY A 192 2.39 -11.40 -4.76
N ARG A 193 1.49 -12.40 -4.76
CA ARG A 193 1.51 -13.53 -5.71
C ARG A 193 0.84 -13.14 -7.02
N ASP A 194 1.07 -13.95 -8.07
CA ASP A 194 0.45 -13.77 -9.39
C ASP A 194 -1.07 -13.55 -9.30
N GLY A 195 -1.54 -12.34 -9.68
CA GLY A 195 -2.95 -11.98 -9.70
C GLY A 195 -3.36 -10.77 -8.86
N ALA A 196 -2.49 -10.24 -8.00
CA ALA A 196 -2.72 -8.96 -7.34
C ALA A 196 -2.88 -7.85 -8.39
N ARG A 197 -4.08 -7.26 -8.52
CA ARG A 197 -4.36 -6.27 -9.57
C ARG A 197 -4.04 -4.83 -9.13
N GLY A 198 -4.19 -4.51 -7.84
CA GLY A 198 -4.09 -3.14 -7.36
C GLY A 198 -2.67 -2.56 -7.40
N GLU A 199 -1.68 -3.31 -6.94
CA GLU A 199 -0.28 -2.86 -6.92
C GLU A 199 0.44 -3.04 -8.27
N ARG A 200 0.02 -4.02 -9.08
CA ARG A 200 0.64 -4.27 -10.40
C ARG A 200 0.36 -3.21 -11.45
N GLU A 201 -0.77 -2.51 -11.40
CA GLU A 201 -1.08 -1.45 -12.36
C GLU A 201 -0.17 -0.23 -12.16
N LEU A 202 0.28 0.02 -10.92
CA LEU A 202 1.27 1.05 -10.59
C LEU A 202 2.71 0.59 -10.85
N HIS A 203 2.96 -0.73 -10.97
CA HIS A 203 4.30 -1.32 -11.12
C HIS A 203 4.64 -1.72 -12.56
N MET A 204 3.97 -1.16 -13.56
CA MET A 204 4.28 -1.41 -14.97
C MET A 204 5.60 -0.74 -15.39
N GLY A 205 6.68 -1.13 -14.73
CA GLY A 205 8.05 -0.78 -15.03
C GLY A 205 8.84 -0.41 -13.77
N ASP A 206 10.16 -0.68 -13.76
CA ASP A 206 11.11 -0.23 -12.72
C ASP A 206 11.17 1.31 -12.57
N ALA A 207 10.35 2.04 -13.33
CA ALA A 207 10.34 3.49 -13.38
C ALA A 207 9.94 4.17 -12.05
N TYR A 208 9.17 3.46 -11.19
CA TYR A 208 8.65 3.99 -9.91
C TYR A 208 9.24 3.32 -8.68
N ALA A 209 10.27 2.51 -8.82
CA ALA A 209 10.95 1.87 -7.71
C ALA A 209 12.24 2.61 -7.35
N ALA A 210 12.42 2.89 -6.06
CA ALA A 210 13.70 3.29 -5.51
C ALA A 210 14.59 2.04 -5.30
N THR A 211 15.89 2.22 -5.23
CA THR A 211 16.79 1.13 -4.82
C THR A 211 16.97 1.11 -3.30
N ALA A 212 17.44 -0.01 -2.74
CA ALA A 212 17.73 -0.10 -1.31
C ALA A 212 18.73 0.98 -0.81
N GLN A 213 19.58 1.49 -1.70
CA GLN A 213 20.53 2.58 -1.42
C GLN A 213 19.83 3.94 -1.18
N ALA A 214 18.57 4.08 -1.57
CA ALA A 214 17.76 5.26 -1.22
C ALA A 214 17.39 5.30 0.27
N ILE A 215 17.54 4.20 0.99
CA ILE A 215 17.40 4.15 2.45
C ILE A 215 18.73 4.52 3.08
N PRO A 216 18.83 5.70 3.77
CA PRO A 216 20.08 6.19 4.29
C PRO A 216 20.46 5.51 5.63
N PRO A 217 21.73 5.60 6.06
CA PRO A 217 22.22 4.92 7.26
C PRO A 217 21.95 5.65 8.59
N GLY A 218 21.45 6.88 8.57
CA GLY A 218 21.27 7.69 9.79
C GLY A 218 20.06 7.30 10.66
N PRO A 219 18.92 6.87 10.12
CA PRO A 219 17.82 6.37 10.91
C PRO A 219 18.21 5.11 11.69
N GLN A 220 17.66 4.93 12.89
CA GLN A 220 17.76 3.67 13.62
C GLN A 220 16.68 2.67 13.21
N TYR A 221 15.60 3.16 12.58
CA TYR A 221 14.50 2.38 12.01
C TYR A 221 13.85 3.12 10.85
N VAL A 222 13.41 2.35 9.85
CA VAL A 222 12.62 2.88 8.71
C VAL A 222 11.28 2.18 8.65
N ALA A 223 10.21 2.94 8.88
CA ALA A 223 8.84 2.49 8.80
C ALA A 223 8.31 2.67 7.37
N MET A 224 8.15 1.58 6.61
CA MET A 224 7.76 1.58 5.21
C MET A 224 6.29 1.19 5.03
N GLY A 225 5.59 1.87 4.13
CA GLY A 225 4.30 1.48 3.56
C GLY A 225 4.36 1.39 2.04
N HIS A 226 3.22 1.12 1.41
CA HIS A 226 3.01 0.92 -0.01
C HIS A 226 2.96 -0.55 -0.45
N ILE A 227 3.70 -1.44 0.19
CA ILE A 227 3.68 -2.86 -0.12
C ILE A 227 2.82 -3.59 0.91
N HIS A 228 1.73 -4.20 0.43
CA HIS A 228 0.77 -4.90 1.30
C HIS A 228 1.28 -6.21 1.86
N ALA A 229 2.30 -6.82 1.22
CA ALA A 229 2.98 -8.03 1.71
C ALA A 229 3.96 -7.67 2.84
N PRO A 230 3.70 -8.09 4.10
CA PRO A 230 4.57 -7.76 5.23
C PRO A 230 5.95 -8.36 5.07
N GLN A 231 7.01 -7.54 5.11
CA GLN A 231 8.38 -8.02 4.90
C GLN A 231 9.44 -7.02 5.37
N THR A 232 10.62 -7.54 5.68
CA THR A 232 11.83 -6.73 5.85
C THR A 232 12.37 -6.31 4.48
N VAL A 233 12.84 -5.08 4.35
CA VAL A 233 13.46 -4.60 3.10
C VAL A 233 14.91 -5.11 3.02
N PRO A 234 15.25 -5.91 2.01
CA PRO A 234 16.60 -6.48 1.92
C PRO A 234 17.63 -5.45 1.46
N GLY A 235 18.89 -5.61 1.91
CA GLY A 235 20.03 -4.82 1.44
C GLY A 235 20.08 -3.38 1.95
N THR A 236 19.29 -3.04 2.97
CA THR A 236 19.30 -1.74 3.62
C THR A 236 20.37 -1.66 4.73
N PRO A 237 20.98 -0.47 4.97
CA PRO A 237 22.00 -0.32 6.01
C PRO A 237 21.44 -0.35 7.44
N VAL A 238 20.14 -0.19 7.60
CA VAL A 238 19.42 -0.12 8.88
C VAL A 238 18.14 -0.95 8.80
N PRO A 239 17.53 -1.38 9.93
CA PRO A 239 16.25 -2.08 9.92
C PRO A 239 15.18 -1.26 9.21
N ALA A 240 14.60 -1.85 8.15
CA ALA A 240 13.52 -1.27 7.37
C ALA A 240 12.44 -2.33 7.12
N GLU A 241 11.20 -2.01 7.46
CA GLU A 241 10.08 -2.96 7.40
C GLU A 241 8.91 -2.36 6.61
N TYR A 242 8.35 -3.14 5.71
CA TYR A 242 6.97 -2.96 5.26
C TYR A 242 6.05 -3.65 6.27
N ALA A 243 5.23 -2.87 6.96
CA ALA A 243 4.24 -3.42 7.90
C ALA A 243 3.21 -4.28 7.16
N GLY A 244 2.88 -3.88 5.94
CA GLY A 244 1.84 -4.48 5.12
C GLY A 244 0.45 -3.99 5.47
N SER A 245 -0.54 -4.38 4.67
CA SER A 245 -1.95 -4.08 4.92
C SER A 245 -2.50 -4.89 6.10
N LEU A 246 -3.50 -4.34 6.80
CA LEU A 246 -4.14 -5.02 7.94
C LEU A 246 -5.04 -6.20 7.52
N LEU A 247 -5.61 -6.12 6.32
CA LEU A 247 -6.41 -7.19 5.71
C LEU A 247 -5.80 -7.58 4.36
N ALA A 248 -6.01 -8.81 3.92
CA ALA A 248 -5.75 -9.18 2.54
C ALA A 248 -6.73 -8.40 1.64
N LEU A 249 -6.24 -7.56 0.74
CA LEU A 249 -7.04 -6.63 -0.06
C LEU A 249 -7.53 -7.25 -1.36
N ASP A 250 -6.82 -8.25 -1.86
CA ASP A 250 -7.21 -9.04 -3.02
C ASP A 250 -6.75 -10.51 -2.92
N PHE A 251 -7.17 -11.34 -3.87
CA PHE A 251 -6.79 -12.76 -3.86
C PHE A 251 -5.30 -13.01 -4.16
N GLY A 252 -4.54 -12.03 -4.63
CA GLY A 252 -3.08 -12.13 -4.75
C GLY A 252 -2.39 -12.22 -3.40
N GLU A 253 -3.03 -11.71 -2.36
CA GLU A 253 -2.56 -11.72 -0.98
C GLU A 253 -3.13 -12.90 -0.16
N ALA A 254 -3.89 -13.82 -0.81
CA ALA A 254 -4.48 -14.96 -0.13
C ALA A 254 -3.41 -15.84 0.53
N GLY A 255 -3.55 -16.07 1.83
CA GLY A 255 -2.61 -16.85 2.64
C GLY A 255 -1.43 -16.06 3.20
N GLU A 256 -1.38 -14.73 3.01
CA GLU A 256 -0.46 -13.87 3.73
C GLU A 256 -0.87 -13.71 5.21
N HIS A 257 0.13 -13.63 6.08
CA HIS A 257 -0.09 -13.35 7.49
C HIS A 257 0.05 -11.85 7.74
N LYS A 258 -1.07 -11.18 7.93
CA LYS A 258 -1.11 -9.75 8.22
C LYS A 258 -0.65 -9.47 9.66
N ARG A 259 0.02 -8.32 9.88
CA ARG A 259 0.70 -8.00 11.14
C ARG A 259 0.78 -6.49 11.36
N VAL A 260 1.11 -6.12 12.60
CA VAL A 260 1.75 -4.85 12.92
C VAL A 260 3.17 -5.12 13.41
N VAL A 261 4.01 -4.09 13.43
CA VAL A 261 5.39 -4.19 13.91
C VAL A 261 5.53 -3.39 15.21
N ILE A 262 6.01 -4.04 16.27
CA ILE A 262 6.42 -3.37 17.50
C ILE A 262 7.93 -3.16 17.45
N VAL A 263 8.36 -1.93 17.62
CA VAL A 263 9.75 -1.52 17.50
C VAL A 263 10.25 -1.02 18.83
N GLU A 264 11.28 -1.66 19.36
CA GLU A 264 12.02 -1.15 20.53
C GLU A 264 13.21 -0.32 20.05
N ALA A 265 13.23 0.93 20.46
CA ALA A 265 14.24 1.90 20.04
C ALA A 265 14.83 2.68 21.22
N GLU A 266 16.14 2.80 21.23
CA GLU A 266 16.92 3.55 22.21
C GLU A 266 17.96 4.42 21.49
N PRO A 267 18.29 5.62 21.97
CA PRO A 267 19.33 6.46 21.36
C PRO A 267 20.65 5.70 21.16
N GLY A 268 21.27 5.90 20.00
CA GLY A 268 22.59 5.33 19.67
C GLY A 268 22.62 3.83 19.34
N ARG A 269 21.46 3.17 19.21
CA ARG A 269 21.34 1.74 18.87
C ARG A 269 20.37 1.53 17.72
N LEU A 270 20.68 0.58 16.83
CA LEU A 270 19.69 0.12 15.85
C LEU A 270 18.47 -0.45 16.58
N ALA A 271 17.30 -0.11 16.10
CA ALA A 271 16.05 -0.58 16.66
C ALA A 271 15.87 -2.09 16.45
N VAL A 272 15.11 -2.71 17.37
CA VAL A 272 14.71 -4.12 17.26
C VAL A 272 13.23 -4.18 16.94
N ALA A 273 12.88 -4.87 15.87
CA ALA A 273 11.51 -5.04 15.41
C ALA A 273 10.97 -6.44 15.78
N GLU A 274 9.80 -6.48 16.41
CA GLU A 274 9.01 -7.68 16.69
C GLU A 274 7.71 -7.61 15.88
N THR A 275 7.29 -8.70 15.29
CA THR A 275 6.03 -8.77 14.54
C THR A 275 4.92 -9.32 15.41
N VAL A 276 3.76 -8.64 15.41
CA VAL A 276 2.54 -9.07 16.11
C VAL A 276 1.47 -9.35 15.06
N PRO A 277 0.99 -10.60 14.94
CA PRO A 277 -0.02 -10.96 13.95
C PRO A 277 -1.35 -10.25 14.22
N ILE A 278 -2.02 -9.82 13.16
CA ILE A 278 -3.43 -9.44 13.17
C ILE A 278 -4.25 -10.71 12.94
N THR A 279 -5.22 -10.92 13.80
CA THR A 279 -6.06 -12.14 13.80
C THR A 279 -7.44 -11.91 13.22
N GLY A 280 -7.86 -10.65 13.13
CA GLY A 280 -9.14 -10.26 12.54
C GLY A 280 -9.17 -10.41 11.02
N GLY A 281 -10.39 -10.30 10.49
CA GLY A 281 -10.65 -10.37 9.05
C GLY A 281 -10.93 -11.76 8.52
N ARG A 282 -11.74 -11.80 7.45
CA ARG A 282 -12.13 -13.06 6.79
C ARG A 282 -11.05 -13.50 5.82
N ARG A 283 -10.78 -14.80 5.79
CA ARG A 283 -9.81 -15.43 4.87
C ARG A 283 -10.23 -15.27 3.42
N LEU A 284 -9.26 -15.09 2.53
CA LEU A 284 -9.44 -15.17 1.09
C LEU A 284 -8.97 -16.56 0.62
N VAL A 285 -9.85 -17.30 -0.08
CA VAL A 285 -9.57 -18.67 -0.50
C VAL A 285 -9.84 -18.83 -1.99
N ARG A 286 -8.84 -19.30 -2.75
CA ARG A 286 -9.01 -19.76 -4.13
C ARG A 286 -9.23 -21.26 -4.16
N VAL A 287 -10.27 -21.70 -4.85
CA VAL A 287 -10.55 -23.13 -5.02
C VAL A 287 -10.69 -23.45 -6.50
N THR A 288 -9.97 -24.50 -6.94
CA THR A 288 -10.10 -25.03 -8.31
C THR A 288 -10.42 -26.51 -8.22
N ASP A 289 -11.69 -26.88 -8.40
CA ASP A 289 -12.13 -28.28 -8.35
C ASP A 289 -13.45 -28.49 -9.11
N THR A 290 -13.98 -29.71 -9.10
CA THR A 290 -15.36 -30.01 -9.56
C THR A 290 -16.38 -29.38 -8.59
N TRP A 291 -17.61 -29.15 -9.09
CA TRP A 291 -18.65 -28.58 -8.23
C TRP A 291 -18.93 -29.45 -7.00
N ASP A 292 -19.07 -30.77 -7.19
CA ASP A 292 -19.37 -31.70 -6.09
C ASP A 292 -18.28 -31.68 -5.00
N ALA A 293 -17.01 -31.55 -5.38
CA ALA A 293 -15.92 -31.45 -4.45
C ALA A 293 -15.89 -30.10 -3.69
N ILE A 294 -16.30 -29.03 -4.34
CA ILE A 294 -16.45 -27.69 -3.72
C ILE A 294 -17.63 -27.70 -2.76
N GLU A 295 -18.78 -28.25 -3.18
CA GLU A 295 -19.99 -28.32 -2.38
C GLU A 295 -19.82 -29.19 -1.13
N ALA A 296 -19.05 -30.28 -1.22
CA ALA A 296 -18.69 -31.10 -0.06
C ALA A 296 -17.87 -30.36 1.02
N ARG A 297 -17.32 -29.20 0.69
CA ARG A 297 -16.54 -28.33 1.60
C ARG A 297 -17.29 -27.08 2.03
N THR A 298 -18.62 -27.05 1.86
CA THR A 298 -19.44 -25.84 2.15
C THR A 298 -19.17 -25.30 3.56
N ASP A 299 -19.16 -26.15 4.58
CA ASP A 299 -18.94 -25.73 5.97
C ASP A 299 -17.54 -25.12 6.21
N GLU A 300 -16.50 -25.67 5.56
CA GLU A 300 -15.12 -25.15 5.63
C GLU A 300 -14.99 -23.79 4.96
N LEU A 301 -15.73 -23.59 3.87
CA LEU A 301 -15.61 -22.45 2.99
C LEU A 301 -16.65 -21.34 3.31
N ALA A 302 -17.64 -21.63 4.15
CA ALA A 302 -18.79 -20.73 4.40
C ALA A 302 -18.40 -19.36 4.92
N ASP A 303 -17.33 -19.27 5.72
CA ASP A 303 -16.83 -18.02 6.32
C ASP A 303 -15.56 -17.48 5.63
N ALA A 304 -15.37 -17.73 4.34
CA ALA A 304 -14.26 -17.21 3.57
C ALA A 304 -14.76 -16.45 2.34
N PHE A 305 -14.02 -15.39 1.94
CA PHE A 305 -14.20 -14.84 0.61
C PHE A 305 -13.64 -15.82 -0.42
N LEU A 306 -14.44 -16.12 -1.46
CA LEU A 306 -14.15 -17.20 -2.40
C LEU A 306 -13.93 -16.69 -3.83
N ASP A 307 -12.86 -17.20 -4.45
CA ASP A 307 -12.61 -17.13 -5.89
C ASP A 307 -12.62 -18.58 -6.43
N LEU A 308 -13.76 -18.99 -7.01
CA LEU A 308 -14.00 -20.36 -7.44
C LEU A 308 -13.68 -20.54 -8.92
N THR A 309 -12.90 -21.59 -9.25
CA THR A 309 -12.72 -22.08 -10.60
C THR A 309 -13.27 -23.52 -10.67
N VAL A 310 -14.45 -23.68 -11.27
CA VAL A 310 -15.13 -24.98 -11.32
C VAL A 310 -14.73 -25.73 -12.58
N LYS A 311 -14.16 -26.92 -12.43
CA LYS A 311 -13.87 -27.86 -13.53
C LYS A 311 -15.18 -28.43 -14.04
N ALA A 312 -15.69 -27.93 -15.19
CA ALA A 312 -16.96 -28.33 -15.76
C ALA A 312 -16.76 -29.11 -17.07
N SER A 313 -17.46 -30.23 -17.23
CA SER A 313 -17.48 -31.02 -18.47
C SER A 313 -18.41 -30.42 -19.55
N GLY A 314 -19.17 -29.36 -19.25
CA GLY A 314 -20.13 -28.70 -20.13
C GLY A 314 -20.42 -27.26 -19.75
N THR A 315 -21.36 -26.63 -20.46
CA THR A 315 -21.86 -25.28 -20.14
C THR A 315 -22.97 -25.41 -19.10
N ASP A 316 -22.69 -25.04 -17.85
CA ASP A 316 -23.70 -24.96 -16.80
C ASP A 316 -24.09 -23.50 -16.59
N MET A 317 -25.23 -23.11 -17.14
CA MET A 317 -25.76 -21.74 -17.03
C MET A 317 -26.24 -21.41 -15.61
N SER A 318 -26.50 -22.44 -14.77
CA SER A 318 -26.93 -22.26 -13.38
C SER A 318 -25.79 -22.22 -12.37
N LEU A 319 -24.55 -22.44 -12.80
CA LEU A 319 -23.39 -22.51 -11.93
C LEU A 319 -23.23 -21.26 -11.04
N SER A 320 -23.35 -20.10 -11.66
CA SER A 320 -23.21 -18.82 -10.93
C SER A 320 -24.28 -18.65 -9.87
N GLU A 321 -25.52 -19.00 -10.19
CA GLU A 321 -26.64 -18.88 -9.26
C GLU A 321 -26.49 -19.84 -8.09
N ARG A 322 -26.19 -21.12 -8.36
CA ARG A 322 -25.95 -22.12 -7.31
C ARG A 322 -24.79 -21.71 -6.41
N ALA A 323 -23.69 -21.25 -7.00
CA ALA A 323 -22.52 -20.82 -6.23
C ALA A 323 -22.85 -19.64 -5.29
N HIS A 324 -23.63 -18.67 -5.74
CA HIS A 324 -24.07 -17.57 -4.89
C HIS A 324 -25.07 -17.98 -3.81
N GLN A 325 -25.89 -19.03 -4.06
CA GLN A 325 -26.80 -19.58 -3.04
C GLN A 325 -26.04 -20.35 -1.96
N SER A 326 -25.00 -21.11 -2.36
CA SER A 326 -24.21 -21.93 -1.43
C SER A 326 -23.17 -21.12 -0.63
N PHE A 327 -22.63 -20.04 -1.21
CA PHE A 327 -21.53 -19.28 -0.62
C PHE A 327 -21.84 -17.78 -0.51
N PRO A 328 -22.22 -17.30 0.66
CA PRO A 328 -22.63 -15.89 0.86
C PRO A 328 -21.47 -14.90 0.60
N PHE A 329 -20.21 -15.30 0.77
CA PHE A 329 -19.02 -14.50 0.54
C PHE A 329 -18.30 -14.83 -0.78
N LEU A 330 -19.04 -15.34 -1.76
CA LEU A 330 -18.52 -15.57 -3.10
C LEU A 330 -18.21 -14.23 -3.79
N VAL A 331 -16.96 -14.09 -4.24
CA VAL A 331 -16.47 -12.91 -4.97
C VAL A 331 -16.46 -13.19 -6.46
N ASN A 332 -15.86 -14.32 -6.87
CA ASN A 332 -15.78 -14.72 -8.26
C ASN A 332 -16.12 -16.21 -8.43
N VAL A 333 -16.78 -16.54 -9.54
CA VAL A 333 -16.95 -17.94 -10.00
C VAL A 333 -16.75 -18.01 -11.51
N ARG A 334 -15.99 -19.00 -11.95
CA ARG A 334 -15.73 -19.25 -13.38
C ARG A 334 -15.69 -20.76 -13.66
N ALA A 335 -16.13 -21.14 -14.85
CA ALA A 335 -16.07 -22.53 -15.31
C ALA A 335 -14.77 -22.75 -16.11
N GLN A 336 -14.01 -23.77 -15.75
CA GLN A 336 -12.84 -24.25 -16.52
C GLN A 336 -13.26 -25.44 -17.35
N ARG A 337 -13.21 -25.35 -18.68
CA ARG A 337 -13.52 -26.45 -19.60
C ARG A 337 -12.33 -27.38 -19.77
N PRO A 338 -12.55 -28.72 -19.83
CA PRO A 338 -11.50 -29.66 -20.23
C PRO A 338 -11.05 -29.36 -21.66
N GLY A 339 -9.74 -29.25 -21.87
CA GLY A 339 -9.16 -28.98 -23.21
C GLY A 339 -9.21 -27.54 -23.70
N GLY A 340 -9.77 -26.61 -22.93
CA GLY A 340 -9.46 -25.21 -23.11
C GLY A 340 -8.01 -25.01 -22.73
N ALA A 341 -7.13 -24.94 -23.72
CA ALA A 341 -5.80 -24.38 -23.50
C ALA A 341 -6.01 -23.12 -22.66
N GLN A 342 -5.33 -23.06 -21.56
CA GLN A 342 -5.06 -21.80 -20.87
C GLN A 342 -4.71 -20.86 -22.02
N ARG A 343 -5.65 -19.94 -22.41
CA ARG A 343 -5.27 -18.91 -23.34
C ARG A 343 -4.11 -18.27 -22.63
N ASP A 344 -2.93 -18.62 -23.11
CA ASP A 344 -1.68 -18.04 -22.65
C ASP A 344 -2.00 -16.56 -22.51
N ARG A 345 -1.95 -16.07 -21.28
CA ARG A 345 -1.72 -14.65 -21.07
C ARG A 345 -0.49 -14.40 -21.90
N LEU A 346 -0.73 -13.80 -23.07
CA LEU A 346 0.30 -13.42 -24.00
C LEU A 346 1.46 -12.93 -23.13
N THR A 347 2.50 -13.74 -23.07
CA THR A 347 3.78 -13.30 -22.57
C THR A 347 4.02 -11.99 -23.26
N LYS A 348 4.03 -10.90 -22.50
CA LYS A 348 4.38 -9.56 -22.97
C LYS A 348 5.85 -9.61 -23.41
N GLY A 349 6.11 -10.23 -24.55
CA GLY A 349 7.23 -9.88 -25.40
C GLY A 349 6.94 -8.49 -25.90
N HIS A 350 7.91 -7.62 -25.89
CA HIS A 350 7.94 -6.21 -26.28
C HIS A 350 7.02 -5.86 -27.47
N ARG A 351 5.70 -5.79 -27.23
CA ARG A 351 4.75 -5.31 -28.23
C ARG A 351 4.53 -3.83 -27.99
N SER A 352 4.60 -3.05 -29.06
CA SER A 352 4.29 -1.63 -29.00
C SER A 352 2.81 -1.40 -28.66
N TRP A 353 2.49 -0.26 -28.09
CA TRP A 353 1.11 0.16 -27.87
C TRP A 353 0.26 0.13 -29.12
N GLN A 354 0.86 0.42 -30.29
CA GLN A 354 0.21 0.32 -31.58
C GLN A 354 -0.20 -1.12 -31.93
N GLU A 355 0.67 -2.10 -31.68
CA GLU A 355 0.35 -3.52 -31.94
C GLU A 355 -0.75 -4.03 -31.01
N LEU A 356 -0.77 -3.60 -29.76
CA LEU A 356 -1.83 -3.92 -28.81
C LEU A 356 -3.17 -3.31 -29.21
N TYR A 357 -3.15 -2.07 -29.70
CA TYR A 357 -4.35 -1.39 -30.17
C TYR A 357 -4.90 -2.02 -31.47
N ALA A 358 -4.03 -2.34 -32.42
CA ALA A 358 -4.43 -3.02 -33.65
C ALA A 358 -5.08 -4.40 -33.37
N GLU A 359 -4.53 -5.17 -32.41
CA GLU A 359 -5.12 -6.44 -31.99
C GLU A 359 -6.47 -6.26 -31.28
N PHE A 360 -6.58 -5.25 -30.40
CA PHE A 360 -7.84 -4.89 -29.75
C PHE A 360 -8.91 -4.52 -30.78
N TYR A 361 -8.59 -3.65 -31.73
CA TYR A 361 -9.51 -3.21 -32.79
C TYR A 361 -10.00 -4.38 -33.63
N ARG A 362 -9.09 -5.26 -34.10
CA ARG A 362 -9.45 -6.47 -34.85
C ARG A 362 -10.39 -7.38 -34.06
N ARG A 363 -10.18 -7.50 -32.77
CA ARG A 363 -11.02 -8.34 -31.92
C ARG A 363 -12.42 -7.79 -31.71
N GLU A 364 -12.58 -6.47 -31.62
CA GLU A 364 -13.86 -5.81 -31.34
C GLU A 364 -14.69 -5.60 -32.63
N HIS A 365 -14.01 -5.41 -33.77
CA HIS A 365 -14.65 -5.06 -35.05
C HIS A 365 -14.59 -6.16 -36.10
N ASP A 366 -13.83 -7.25 -35.85
CA ASP A 366 -13.55 -8.34 -36.80
C ASP A 366 -12.90 -7.88 -38.13
N GLU A 367 -12.24 -6.70 -38.08
CA GLU A 367 -11.55 -6.04 -39.17
C GLU A 367 -10.22 -5.46 -38.69
N ASP A 368 -9.25 -5.26 -39.63
CA ASP A 368 -8.01 -4.59 -39.29
C ASP A 368 -8.22 -3.10 -39.05
N ALA A 369 -7.51 -2.54 -38.09
CA ALA A 369 -7.58 -1.11 -37.80
C ALA A 369 -7.06 -0.29 -38.99
N PRO A 370 -7.80 0.73 -39.46
CA PRO A 370 -7.35 1.60 -40.54
C PRO A 370 -6.02 2.30 -40.23
N ASP A 371 -5.17 2.48 -41.24
CA ASP A 371 -3.83 3.06 -41.06
C ASP A 371 -3.85 4.47 -40.50
N ASP A 372 -4.86 5.27 -40.85
CA ASP A 372 -5.07 6.63 -40.32
C ASP A 372 -5.44 6.61 -38.84
N LEU A 373 -6.20 5.62 -38.38
CA LEU A 373 -6.54 5.44 -36.97
C LEU A 373 -5.32 4.99 -36.15
N LEU A 374 -4.49 4.12 -36.69
CA LEU A 374 -3.22 3.71 -36.07
C LEU A 374 -2.20 4.86 -36.01
N ALA A 375 -2.19 5.73 -37.02
CA ALA A 375 -1.37 6.94 -37.02
C ALA A 375 -1.84 7.93 -35.93
N LEU A 376 -3.14 8.18 -35.86
CA LEU A 376 -3.72 9.03 -34.81
C LEU A 376 -3.45 8.50 -33.39
N PHE A 377 -3.58 7.19 -33.19
CA PHE A 377 -3.27 6.56 -31.92
C PHE A 377 -1.80 6.73 -31.51
N ARG A 378 -0.88 6.60 -32.47
CA ARG A 378 0.55 6.88 -32.24
C ARG A 378 0.78 8.32 -31.83
N ASP A 379 0.20 9.29 -32.57
CA ASP A 379 0.38 10.71 -32.31
C ASP A 379 -0.14 11.07 -30.90
N VAL A 380 -1.27 10.48 -30.46
CA VAL A 380 -1.81 10.66 -29.11
C VAL A 380 -0.89 10.09 -28.03
N ILE A 381 -0.28 8.92 -28.27
CA ILE A 381 0.68 8.34 -27.33
C ILE A 381 1.95 9.19 -27.26
N GLU A 382 2.50 9.62 -28.40
CA GLU A 382 3.68 10.49 -28.46
C GLU A 382 3.42 11.85 -27.77
N GLU A 383 2.22 12.43 -27.90
CA GLU A 383 1.82 13.66 -27.24
C GLU A 383 1.66 13.44 -25.71
N ALA A 384 1.10 12.30 -25.31
CA ALA A 384 0.99 11.91 -23.90
C ALA A 384 2.36 11.70 -23.26
N ASP A 385 3.27 11.03 -23.97
CA ASP A 385 4.65 10.80 -23.50
C ASP A 385 5.48 12.10 -23.51
N ALA A 386 5.18 13.06 -24.39
CA ALA A 386 5.85 14.37 -24.43
C ALA A 386 5.32 15.35 -23.36
N THR A 387 4.11 15.10 -22.84
CA THR A 387 3.47 15.90 -21.77
C THR A 387 3.57 15.26 -20.39
N ALA A 388 4.05 14.02 -20.30
CA ALA A 388 4.35 13.28 -19.07
C ALA A 388 5.82 13.47 -18.67
#